data_c2b9081245d3b121563b0ef20729363a
#
_entry.id   c2b9081245d3b121563b0ef20729363a
#
_cell.length_a   1.000
_cell.length_b   1.000
_cell.length_c   1.000
_cell.angle_alpha   90.00
_cell.angle_beta   90.00
_cell.angle_gamma   90.00
#
_symmetry.space_group_name_H-M   'P 1'
#
loop_
_entity.id
_entity.type
_entity.pdbx_description
1 polymer ?
#
loop_
_entity_poly.entity_id
_entity_poly.type
_entity_poly.pdbx_seq_one_letter_code
_entity_poly.pdbx_strand_id
1 'polypeptide(L)'
;KVGYLKKANIIYSQILALICANIVMYLQIVLLSVRFVNVGPLLKITVYDIGIVVIVAVISEKLFRKLFPPRKLLVVYEEYDPTEFINKLNTRKDKYKVEQKINVSAGLDIVEKEIKKYEGVVIYDVHSETRNKILKFCYGNDIRAYSTTKVSDILIRGAESLHIFDTPLLLYRNHGLSFEQRFLKRTMDILVSALMLLITSPIFLVASIAIKLYDGGPVFYRQARCTMNGKVFYIFKFRSMIVDAEKDGKSQPAADHDPRITPVGRILRATRLDELPQLIDILIGNMSLVGPRPERVEHVEKYTEDLAEFEYRLKVRGGLTGYAQIYGKYNTSPYDKLQ
;
A
#
# COMPACT_ATOMS: atom_id res chain seq x y z
N LYS A 1 18.57 2.43 1.82
CA LYS A 1 17.31 2.49 1.02
C LYS A 1 17.39 3.41 -0.19
N VAL A 2 18.56 4.07 -0.40
CA VAL A 2 18.87 4.82 -1.64
C VAL A 2 18.75 3.88 -2.82
N GLY A 3 18.13 4.34 -3.92
CA GLY A 3 17.83 3.50 -5.09
C GLY A 3 16.57 2.63 -4.99
N TYR A 4 15.99 2.39 -3.80
CA TYR A 4 14.70 1.70 -3.66
C TYR A 4 13.52 2.67 -3.60
N LEU A 5 13.63 3.71 -2.80
CA LEU A 5 12.59 4.71 -2.60
C LEU A 5 12.80 5.92 -3.51
N LYS A 6 11.73 6.66 -3.80
CA LYS A 6 11.83 7.99 -4.41
C LYS A 6 12.54 8.94 -3.41
N LYS A 7 13.28 9.91 -3.93
CA LYS A 7 14.01 10.91 -3.15
C LYS A 7 13.16 11.57 -2.06
N ALA A 8 11.95 12.02 -2.41
CA ALA A 8 11.04 12.63 -1.46
C ALA A 8 10.70 11.70 -0.28
N ASN A 9 10.50 10.40 -0.53
CA ASN A 9 10.18 9.43 0.52
C ASN A 9 11.37 9.19 1.46
N ILE A 10 12.60 9.25 0.95
CA ILE A 10 13.81 9.12 1.77
C ILE A 10 13.91 10.33 2.70
N ILE A 11 13.80 11.54 2.16
CA ILE A 11 13.84 12.78 2.93
C ILE A 11 12.75 12.78 4.00
N TYR A 12 11.50 12.49 3.60
CA TYR A 12 10.36 12.45 4.53
C TYR A 12 10.57 11.45 5.66
N SER A 13 11.02 10.22 5.36
CA SER A 13 11.23 9.18 6.37
C SER A 13 12.34 9.56 7.37
N GLN A 14 13.40 10.23 6.91
CA GLN A 14 14.48 10.69 7.77
C GLN A 14 14.04 11.86 8.66
N ILE A 15 13.31 12.83 8.11
CA ILE A 15 12.77 13.97 8.88
C ILE A 15 11.82 13.46 9.97
N LEU A 16 10.92 12.52 9.63
CA LEU A 16 10.00 11.95 10.61
C LEU A 16 10.73 11.22 11.72
N ALA A 17 11.73 10.40 11.37
CA ALA A 17 12.55 9.69 12.35
C ALA A 17 13.30 10.67 13.27
N LEU A 18 13.86 11.77 12.72
CA LEU A 18 14.54 12.81 13.46
C LEU A 18 13.60 13.50 14.46
N ILE A 19 12.39 13.88 14.02
CA ILE A 19 11.39 14.51 14.89
C ILE A 19 11.02 13.57 16.03
N CYS A 20 10.74 12.29 15.75
CA CYS A 20 10.42 11.31 16.79
C CYS A 20 11.58 11.13 17.79
N ALA A 21 12.82 11.03 17.31
CA ALA A 21 14.00 10.91 18.15
C ALA A 21 14.17 12.15 19.06
N ASN A 22 14.00 13.35 18.51
CA ASN A 22 14.12 14.60 19.25
C ASN A 22 13.01 14.78 20.31
N ILE A 23 11.80 14.31 20.04
CA ILE A 23 10.71 14.27 21.03
C ILE A 23 11.11 13.36 22.22
N VAL A 24 11.58 12.14 21.92
CA VAL A 24 12.02 11.20 22.97
C VAL A 24 13.18 11.79 23.77
N MET A 25 14.19 12.36 23.09
CA MET A 25 15.33 13.01 23.73
C MET A 25 14.89 14.18 24.62
N TYR A 26 13.96 15.02 24.16
CA TYR A 26 13.42 16.11 24.96
C TYR A 26 12.73 15.60 26.23
N LEU A 27 11.89 14.56 26.10
CA LEU A 27 11.23 13.94 27.25
C LEU A 27 12.25 13.37 28.28
N GLN A 28 13.32 12.74 27.79
CA GLN A 28 14.41 12.25 28.63
C GLN A 28 15.10 13.41 29.39
N ILE A 29 15.41 14.52 28.71
CA ILE A 29 16.03 15.70 29.33
C ILE A 29 15.11 16.31 30.40
N VAL A 30 13.81 16.43 30.11
CA VAL A 30 12.82 16.95 31.08
C VAL A 30 12.74 16.04 32.30
N LEU A 31 12.70 14.73 32.12
CA LEU A 31 12.66 13.76 33.23
C LEU A 31 13.91 13.82 34.10
N LEU A 32 15.10 13.87 33.47
CA LEU A 32 16.37 13.95 34.19
C LEU A 32 16.56 15.30 34.92
N SER A 33 16.05 16.38 34.33
CA SER A 33 16.17 17.74 34.90
C SER A 33 15.11 18.04 35.98
N VAL A 34 14.06 17.17 36.05
CA VAL A 34 12.88 17.37 36.92
C VAL A 34 12.21 18.76 36.73
N ARG A 35 12.43 19.37 35.58
CA ARG A 35 11.86 20.67 35.19
C ARG A 35 11.72 20.77 33.68
N PHE A 36 10.79 21.58 33.19
CA PHE A 36 10.70 21.90 31.77
C PHE A 36 11.91 22.72 31.32
N VAL A 37 12.64 22.20 30.34
CA VAL A 37 13.81 22.85 29.76
C VAL A 37 13.39 23.62 28.51
N ASN A 38 14.08 24.74 28.23
CA ASN A 38 13.82 25.51 27.02
C ASN A 38 14.04 24.67 25.77
N VAL A 39 13.02 24.54 24.94
CA VAL A 39 13.00 23.77 23.70
C VAL A 39 13.76 24.45 22.53
N GLY A 40 14.03 25.75 22.66
CA GLY A 40 14.62 26.53 21.57
C GLY A 40 15.94 26.00 20.99
N PRO A 41 16.93 25.61 21.84
CA PRO A 41 18.16 25.00 21.33
C PRO A 41 17.92 23.71 20.53
N LEU A 42 17.01 22.84 21.00
CA LEU A 42 16.67 21.60 20.32
C LEU A 42 16.02 21.86 18.95
N LEU A 43 15.12 22.84 18.86
CA LEU A 43 14.50 23.23 17.60
C LEU A 43 15.53 23.75 16.59
N LYS A 44 16.51 24.57 17.04
CA LYS A 44 17.60 25.04 16.19
C LYS A 44 18.43 23.88 15.63
N ILE A 45 18.83 22.93 16.48
CA ILE A 45 19.56 21.73 16.06
C ILE A 45 18.73 20.94 15.06
N THR A 46 17.43 20.72 15.33
CA THR A 46 16.53 20.00 14.42
C THR A 46 16.49 20.63 13.02
N VAL A 47 16.47 21.97 12.92
CA VAL A 47 16.49 22.67 11.63
C VAL A 47 17.82 22.44 10.89
N TYR A 48 18.96 22.49 11.57
CA TYR A 48 20.26 22.18 10.97
C TYR A 48 20.33 20.72 10.49
N ASP A 49 19.84 19.78 11.31
CA ASP A 49 19.83 18.36 10.96
C ASP A 49 18.91 18.09 9.74
N ILE A 50 17.77 18.75 9.63
CA ILE A 50 16.92 18.67 8.43
C ILE A 50 17.70 19.14 7.20
N GLY A 51 18.43 20.24 7.30
CA GLY A 51 19.28 20.74 6.22
C GLY A 51 20.32 19.70 5.78
N ILE A 52 21.00 19.09 6.74
CA ILE A 52 21.99 18.03 6.49
C ILE A 52 21.33 16.83 5.82
N VAL A 53 20.19 16.37 6.33
CA VAL A 53 19.42 15.25 5.76
C VAL A 53 19.08 15.50 4.29
N VAL A 54 18.62 16.71 3.94
CA VAL A 54 18.30 17.06 2.56
C VAL A 54 19.54 17.04 1.67
N ILE A 55 20.63 17.64 2.12
CA ILE A 55 21.90 17.68 1.37
C ILE A 55 22.42 16.26 1.14
N VAL A 56 22.51 15.45 2.19
CA VAL A 56 22.99 14.06 2.10
C VAL A 56 22.10 13.23 1.19
N ALA A 57 20.79 13.37 1.27
CA ALA A 57 19.85 12.64 0.40
C ALA A 57 20.04 13.01 -1.08
N VAL A 58 20.27 14.30 -1.38
CA VAL A 58 20.48 14.77 -2.75
C VAL A 58 21.81 14.26 -3.31
N ILE A 59 22.88 14.35 -2.52
CA ILE A 59 24.21 13.89 -2.93
C ILE A 59 24.21 12.37 -3.13
N SER A 60 23.65 11.62 -2.16
CA SER A 60 23.57 10.16 -2.22
C SER A 60 22.77 9.68 -3.44
N GLU A 61 21.66 10.35 -3.78
CA GLU A 61 20.90 10.01 -4.97
C GLU A 61 21.67 10.28 -6.27
N LYS A 62 22.33 11.45 -6.38
CA LYS A 62 23.14 11.77 -7.56
C LYS A 62 24.28 10.76 -7.75
N LEU A 63 24.96 10.41 -6.66
CA LEU A 63 26.05 9.42 -6.68
C LEU A 63 25.52 8.04 -7.07
N PHE A 64 24.40 7.63 -6.47
CA PHE A 64 23.77 6.34 -6.78
C PHE A 64 23.38 6.23 -8.25
N ARG A 65 22.75 7.27 -8.83
CA ARG A 65 22.38 7.28 -10.27
C ARG A 65 23.58 7.23 -11.20
N LYS A 66 24.72 7.81 -10.79
CA LYS A 66 25.96 7.74 -11.57
C LYS A 66 26.58 6.35 -11.53
N LEU A 67 26.54 5.69 -10.36
CA LEU A 67 27.13 4.36 -10.17
C LEU A 67 26.22 3.24 -10.71
N PHE A 68 24.91 3.44 -10.67
CA PHE A 68 23.90 2.45 -11.06
C PHE A 68 22.92 3.06 -12.07
N PRO A 69 23.26 3.09 -13.37
CA PRO A 69 22.38 3.58 -14.41
C PRO A 69 21.12 2.70 -14.51
N PRO A 70 20.03 3.20 -15.13
CA PRO A 70 18.81 2.44 -15.32
C PRO A 70 19.08 1.16 -16.14
N ARG A 71 18.59 0.03 -15.63
CA ARG A 71 18.77 -1.27 -16.30
C ARG A 71 17.94 -1.37 -17.55
N LYS A 72 18.53 -1.92 -18.58
CA LYS A 72 17.86 -2.27 -19.84
C LYS A 72 17.08 -3.56 -19.65
N LEU A 73 15.77 -3.48 -19.87
CA LEU A 73 14.85 -4.58 -19.65
C LEU A 73 14.14 -4.99 -20.94
N LEU A 74 13.99 -6.29 -21.13
CA LEU A 74 13.07 -6.91 -22.06
C LEU A 74 11.79 -7.29 -21.32
N VAL A 75 10.61 -7.01 -21.90
CA VAL A 75 9.33 -7.50 -21.38
C VAL A 75 8.88 -8.69 -22.20
N VAL A 76 8.75 -9.85 -21.57
CA VAL A 76 8.20 -11.07 -22.15
C VAL A 76 6.76 -11.21 -21.69
N TYR A 77 5.82 -11.39 -22.58
CA TYR A 77 4.39 -11.53 -22.30
C TYR A 77 3.74 -12.61 -23.16
N GLU A 78 2.55 -13.05 -22.76
CA GLU A 78 1.84 -14.11 -23.48
C GLU A 78 0.41 -13.68 -23.87
N GLU A 79 -0.49 -13.55 -22.92
CA GLU A 79 -1.91 -13.37 -23.18
C GLU A 79 -2.32 -11.90 -23.26
N TYR A 80 -1.92 -11.08 -22.29
CA TYR A 80 -2.32 -9.68 -22.21
C TYR A 80 -1.21 -8.71 -22.66
N ASP A 81 -1.60 -7.66 -23.40
CA ASP A 81 -0.64 -6.64 -23.83
C ASP A 81 -0.04 -5.88 -22.63
N PRO A 82 1.29 -5.85 -22.49
CA PRO A 82 1.96 -5.25 -21.35
C PRO A 82 2.06 -3.72 -21.40
N THR A 83 1.41 -3.03 -22.35
CA THR A 83 1.60 -1.58 -22.57
C THR A 83 1.28 -0.74 -21.32
N GLU A 84 0.20 -1.02 -20.61
CA GLU A 84 -0.12 -0.33 -19.38
C GLU A 84 0.92 -0.59 -18.28
N PHE A 85 1.37 -1.82 -18.17
CA PHE A 85 2.40 -2.21 -17.23
C PHE A 85 3.75 -1.54 -17.55
N ILE A 86 4.12 -1.48 -18.83
CA ILE A 86 5.32 -0.76 -19.30
C ILE A 86 5.21 0.73 -18.93
N ASN A 87 4.05 1.34 -19.09
CA ASN A 87 3.82 2.72 -18.67
C ASN A 87 3.99 2.89 -17.15
N LYS A 88 3.54 1.93 -16.34
CA LYS A 88 3.80 1.91 -14.88
C LYS A 88 5.30 1.82 -14.59
N LEU A 89 6.05 0.93 -15.26
CA LEU A 89 7.52 0.81 -15.13
C LEU A 89 8.25 2.10 -15.53
N ASN A 90 7.80 2.75 -16.60
CA ASN A 90 8.38 4.00 -17.09
C ASN A 90 8.19 5.20 -16.16
N THR A 91 7.34 5.10 -15.12
CA THR A 91 7.31 6.10 -14.05
C THR A 91 8.57 6.06 -13.18
N ARG A 92 9.35 4.97 -13.24
CA ARG A 92 10.59 4.75 -12.53
C ARG A 92 11.79 4.70 -13.49
N LYS A 93 11.88 5.72 -14.36
CA LYS A 93 13.01 5.90 -15.30
C LYS A 93 14.38 5.96 -14.61
N ASP A 94 14.38 6.19 -13.30
CA ASP A 94 15.57 6.16 -12.45
C ASP A 94 16.13 4.74 -12.26
N LYS A 95 15.34 3.69 -12.52
CA LYS A 95 15.70 2.28 -12.28
C LYS A 95 15.62 1.40 -13.51
N TYR A 96 14.61 1.62 -14.32
CA TYR A 96 14.22 0.71 -15.38
C TYR A 96 14.11 1.44 -16.71
N LYS A 97 14.64 0.83 -17.75
CA LYS A 97 14.48 1.26 -19.14
C LYS A 97 13.99 0.06 -19.94
N VAL A 98 12.70 -0.01 -20.23
CA VAL A 98 12.16 -1.03 -21.11
C VAL A 98 12.54 -0.66 -22.54
N GLU A 99 13.33 -1.50 -23.21
CA GLU A 99 13.78 -1.25 -24.58
C GLU A 99 12.93 -2.01 -25.60
N GLN A 100 12.45 -3.22 -25.24
CA GLN A 100 11.66 -4.05 -26.14
C GLN A 100 10.64 -4.89 -25.38
N LYS A 101 9.57 -5.30 -26.09
CA LYS A 101 8.62 -6.32 -25.67
C LYS A 101 8.58 -7.45 -26.68
N ILE A 102 8.46 -8.69 -26.22
CA ILE A 102 8.36 -9.89 -27.06
C ILE A 102 7.24 -10.79 -26.55
N ASN A 103 6.45 -11.34 -27.48
CA ASN A 103 5.44 -12.32 -27.14
C ASN A 103 6.05 -13.73 -27.16
N VAL A 104 5.65 -14.58 -26.20
CA VAL A 104 6.10 -15.99 -26.10
C VAL A 104 5.76 -16.80 -27.35
N SER A 105 4.70 -16.43 -28.09
CA SER A 105 4.31 -17.07 -29.35
C SER A 105 5.39 -17.03 -30.43
N ALA A 106 6.39 -16.15 -30.31
CA ALA A 106 7.54 -16.13 -31.23
C ALA A 106 8.44 -17.38 -31.12
N GLY A 107 8.24 -18.19 -30.06
CA GLY A 107 9.03 -19.39 -29.77
C GLY A 107 10.06 -19.17 -28.67
N LEU A 108 10.18 -20.14 -27.77
CA LEU A 108 11.08 -20.03 -26.59
C LEU A 108 12.53 -19.81 -26.98
N ASP A 109 13.02 -20.46 -28.03
CA ASP A 109 14.42 -20.32 -28.50
C ASP A 109 14.74 -18.88 -28.92
N ILE A 110 13.76 -18.18 -29.52
CA ILE A 110 13.90 -16.79 -29.94
C ILE A 110 13.88 -15.90 -28.69
N VAL A 111 12.93 -16.16 -27.78
CA VAL A 111 12.82 -15.42 -26.51
C VAL A 111 14.11 -15.54 -25.70
N GLU A 112 14.69 -16.73 -25.56
CA GLU A 112 15.94 -16.97 -24.84
C GLU A 112 17.14 -16.25 -25.48
N LYS A 113 17.23 -16.23 -26.81
CA LYS A 113 18.26 -15.46 -27.54
C LYS A 113 18.11 -13.96 -27.30
N GLU A 114 16.88 -13.44 -27.31
CA GLU A 114 16.65 -12.02 -27.02
C GLU A 114 16.96 -11.67 -25.56
N ILE A 115 16.59 -12.50 -24.61
CA ILE A 115 16.84 -12.28 -23.17
C ILE A 115 18.34 -12.03 -22.90
N LYS A 116 19.24 -12.76 -23.59
CA LYS A 116 20.71 -12.61 -23.44
C LYS A 116 21.25 -11.22 -23.80
N LYS A 117 20.49 -10.42 -24.55
CA LYS A 117 20.92 -9.06 -24.96
C LYS A 117 20.66 -8.00 -23.89
N TYR A 118 19.91 -8.34 -22.82
CA TYR A 118 19.44 -7.41 -21.80
C TYR A 118 19.99 -7.74 -20.43
N GLU A 119 20.07 -6.72 -19.57
CA GLU A 119 20.51 -6.86 -18.17
C GLU A 119 19.45 -7.51 -17.28
N GLY A 120 18.22 -7.59 -17.76
CA GLY A 120 17.11 -8.23 -17.06
C GLY A 120 15.89 -8.39 -17.93
N VAL A 121 15.04 -9.31 -17.50
CA VAL A 121 13.76 -9.62 -18.16
C VAL A 121 12.61 -9.41 -17.19
N VAL A 122 11.51 -8.91 -17.69
CA VAL A 122 10.23 -8.86 -16.96
C VAL A 122 9.28 -9.81 -17.61
N ILE A 123 8.83 -10.81 -16.88
CA ILE A 123 7.89 -11.82 -17.30
C ILE A 123 6.50 -11.35 -16.86
N TYR A 124 5.69 -10.90 -17.82
CA TYR A 124 4.38 -10.34 -17.59
C TYR A 124 3.30 -11.31 -18.09
N ASP A 125 2.48 -11.80 -17.17
CA ASP A 125 1.32 -12.65 -17.45
C ASP A 125 1.60 -13.84 -18.38
N VAL A 126 2.64 -14.58 -18.09
CA VAL A 126 3.03 -15.81 -18.81
C VAL A 126 2.53 -17.03 -18.05
N HIS A 127 2.05 -18.05 -18.75
CA HIS A 127 1.63 -19.33 -18.18
C HIS A 127 2.74 -19.97 -17.33
N SER A 128 2.36 -20.64 -16.25
CA SER A 128 3.31 -21.12 -15.22
C SER A 128 4.39 -22.03 -15.78
N GLU A 129 4.09 -22.90 -16.74
CA GLU A 129 5.07 -23.81 -17.34
C GLU A 129 6.15 -23.02 -18.09
N THR A 130 5.73 -22.14 -18.98
CA THR A 130 6.61 -21.29 -19.80
C THR A 130 7.41 -20.32 -18.93
N ARG A 131 6.74 -19.70 -17.95
CA ARG A 131 7.39 -18.84 -16.94
C ARG A 131 8.52 -19.57 -16.22
N ASN A 132 8.29 -20.81 -15.79
CA ASN A 132 9.29 -21.60 -15.09
C ASN A 132 10.48 -21.95 -16.00
N LYS A 133 10.26 -22.22 -17.29
CA LYS A 133 11.35 -22.42 -18.26
C LYS A 133 12.20 -21.16 -18.39
N ILE A 134 11.58 -20.00 -18.58
CA ILE A 134 12.27 -18.71 -18.69
C ILE A 134 13.01 -18.37 -17.39
N LEU A 135 12.40 -18.60 -16.21
CA LEU A 135 13.07 -18.34 -14.93
C LEU A 135 14.32 -19.21 -14.74
N LYS A 136 14.23 -20.52 -15.05
CA LYS A 136 15.38 -21.42 -15.00
C LYS A 136 16.50 -21.01 -15.95
N PHE A 137 16.13 -20.61 -17.16
CA PHE A 137 17.06 -20.09 -18.15
C PHE A 137 17.78 -18.82 -17.65
N CYS A 138 17.00 -17.84 -17.12
CA CYS A 138 17.58 -16.62 -16.56
C CYS A 138 18.52 -16.91 -15.39
N TYR A 139 18.10 -17.80 -14.47
CA TYR A 139 18.91 -18.19 -13.32
C TYR A 139 20.24 -18.84 -13.74
N GLY A 140 20.19 -19.77 -14.73
CA GLY A 140 21.38 -20.44 -15.24
C GLY A 140 22.34 -19.54 -16.03
N ASN A 141 21.90 -18.36 -16.46
CA ASN A 141 22.71 -17.39 -17.21
C ASN A 141 22.98 -16.10 -16.43
N ASP A 142 22.75 -16.05 -15.12
CA ASP A 142 22.91 -14.87 -14.23
C ASP A 142 22.15 -13.62 -14.70
N ILE A 143 21.02 -13.82 -15.41
CA ILE A 143 20.15 -12.73 -15.89
C ILE A 143 19.07 -12.46 -14.85
N ARG A 144 18.88 -11.20 -14.50
CA ARG A 144 17.82 -10.83 -13.56
C ARG A 144 16.44 -11.01 -14.16
N ALA A 145 15.61 -11.80 -13.49
CA ALA A 145 14.22 -11.98 -13.85
C ALA A 145 13.30 -11.29 -12.83
N TYR A 146 12.32 -10.57 -13.34
CA TYR A 146 11.19 -10.03 -12.60
C TYR A 146 9.94 -10.73 -13.14
N SER A 147 9.05 -11.17 -12.27
CA SER A 147 7.80 -11.77 -12.70
C SER A 147 6.63 -11.10 -12.00
N THR A 148 5.53 -10.91 -12.71
CA THR A 148 4.26 -10.61 -12.06
C THR A 148 3.84 -11.81 -11.22
N THR A 149 3.38 -11.55 -9.99
CA THR A 149 2.95 -12.59 -9.07
C THR A 149 1.60 -13.17 -9.50
N LYS A 150 1.46 -14.48 -9.44
CA LYS A 150 0.18 -15.18 -9.56
C LYS A 150 -0.33 -15.55 -8.16
N VAL A 151 -1.61 -15.85 -8.03
CA VAL A 151 -2.20 -16.25 -6.73
C VAL A 151 -1.46 -17.46 -6.14
N SER A 152 -1.06 -18.42 -6.97
CA SER A 152 -0.23 -19.57 -6.57
C SER A 152 1.10 -19.15 -5.93
N ASP A 153 1.76 -18.10 -6.44
CA ASP A 153 3.03 -17.63 -5.88
C ASP A 153 2.84 -17.04 -4.48
N ILE A 154 1.70 -16.38 -4.25
CA ILE A 154 1.34 -15.86 -2.93
C ILE A 154 1.12 -17.01 -1.94
N LEU A 155 0.44 -18.06 -2.37
CA LEU A 155 0.23 -19.27 -1.54
C LEU A 155 1.55 -19.97 -1.23
N ILE A 156 2.43 -20.15 -2.22
CA ILE A 156 3.77 -20.74 -2.05
C ILE A 156 4.60 -19.94 -1.04
N ARG A 157 4.55 -18.60 -1.13
CA ARG A 157 5.29 -17.72 -0.21
C ARG A 157 4.80 -17.81 1.24
N GLY A 158 3.54 -18.17 1.45
CA GLY A 158 2.95 -18.40 2.77
C GLY A 158 3.05 -19.85 3.29
N ALA A 159 3.60 -20.78 2.51
CA ALA A 159 3.70 -22.17 2.88
C ALA A 159 4.81 -22.42 3.91
N GLU A 160 4.57 -23.37 4.82
CA GLU A 160 5.58 -23.86 5.77
C GLU A 160 6.45 -24.92 5.10
N SER A 161 7.78 -24.77 5.22
CA SER A 161 8.72 -25.78 4.73
C SER A 161 8.83 -26.91 5.75
N LEU A 162 8.52 -28.13 5.33
CA LEU A 162 8.63 -29.36 6.10
C LEU A 162 9.61 -30.30 5.41
N HIS A 163 10.16 -31.24 6.17
CA HIS A 163 11.00 -32.32 5.65
C HIS A 163 10.47 -33.66 6.16
N ILE A 164 10.23 -34.58 5.25
CA ILE A 164 9.98 -35.99 5.57
C ILE A 164 11.20 -36.76 5.06
N PHE A 165 12.06 -37.15 5.99
CA PHE A 165 13.39 -37.66 5.71
C PHE A 165 14.19 -36.67 4.85
N ASP A 166 14.60 -37.06 3.66
CA ASP A 166 15.36 -36.31 2.68
C ASP A 166 14.47 -35.52 1.68
N THR A 167 13.15 -35.68 1.78
CA THR A 167 12.21 -35.05 0.85
C THR A 167 11.65 -33.74 1.43
N PRO A 168 11.95 -32.58 0.80
CA PRO A 168 11.36 -31.31 1.21
C PRO A 168 9.89 -31.23 0.75
N LEU A 169 9.01 -30.78 1.63
CA LEU A 169 7.59 -30.57 1.36
C LEU A 169 7.18 -29.15 1.70
N LEU A 170 6.23 -28.63 0.96
CA LEU A 170 5.56 -27.37 1.28
C LEU A 170 4.16 -27.65 1.81
N LEU A 171 3.92 -27.25 3.05
CA LEU A 171 2.61 -27.40 3.68
C LEU A 171 1.82 -26.10 3.53
N TYR A 172 0.72 -26.18 2.80
CA TYR A 172 -0.23 -25.10 2.63
C TYR A 172 -1.34 -25.22 3.67
N ARG A 173 -1.41 -24.26 4.58
CA ARG A 173 -2.44 -24.24 5.62
C ARG A 173 -3.25 -22.94 5.53
N ASN A 174 -4.55 -23.05 5.74
CA ASN A 174 -5.46 -21.93 5.83
C ASN A 174 -5.83 -21.63 7.29
N HIS A 175 -4.84 -21.58 8.18
CA HIS A 175 -5.12 -21.41 9.62
C HIS A 175 -5.26 -19.94 10.05
N GLY A 176 -4.95 -18.99 9.17
CA GLY A 176 -4.90 -17.57 9.52
C GLY A 176 -3.85 -17.30 10.62
N LEU A 177 -4.10 -16.29 11.43
CA LEU A 177 -3.23 -15.95 12.56
C LEU A 177 -3.44 -16.92 13.74
N SER A 178 -2.37 -17.28 14.45
CA SER A 178 -2.45 -18.04 15.70
C SER A 178 -3.22 -17.25 16.77
N PHE A 179 -3.61 -17.91 17.86
CA PHE A 179 -4.32 -17.24 18.95
C PHE A 179 -3.50 -16.07 19.52
N GLU A 180 -2.21 -16.29 19.77
CA GLU A 180 -1.28 -15.29 20.31
C GLU A 180 -1.11 -14.10 19.34
N GLN A 181 -0.97 -14.40 18.06
CA GLN A 181 -0.88 -13.37 17.02
C GLN A 181 -2.18 -12.54 16.92
N ARG A 182 -3.34 -13.20 17.00
CA ARG A 182 -4.64 -12.52 17.03
C ARG A 182 -4.81 -11.65 18.26
N PHE A 183 -4.40 -12.15 19.42
CA PHE A 183 -4.46 -11.41 20.67
C PHE A 183 -3.54 -10.19 20.62
N LEU A 184 -2.27 -10.37 20.26
CA LEU A 184 -1.30 -9.28 20.14
C LEU A 184 -1.75 -8.22 19.12
N LYS A 185 -2.20 -8.68 17.94
CA LYS A 185 -2.72 -7.78 16.91
C LYS A 185 -3.92 -6.99 17.40
N ARG A 186 -4.88 -7.62 18.10
CA ARG A 186 -6.07 -6.97 18.63
C ARG A 186 -5.71 -5.95 19.71
N THR A 187 -4.80 -6.28 20.60
CA THR A 187 -4.30 -5.36 21.62
C THR A 187 -3.66 -4.13 20.97
N MET A 188 -2.79 -4.31 19.98
CA MET A 188 -2.21 -3.20 19.22
C MET A 188 -3.27 -2.37 18.49
N ASP A 189 -4.25 -3.00 17.85
CA ASP A 189 -5.34 -2.30 17.17
C ASP A 189 -6.12 -1.39 18.15
N ILE A 190 -6.41 -1.89 19.35
CA ILE A 190 -7.12 -1.11 20.39
C ILE A 190 -6.25 0.02 20.91
N LEU A 191 -5.03 -0.27 21.36
CA LEU A 191 -4.15 0.73 21.98
C LEU A 191 -3.83 1.87 21.01
N VAL A 192 -3.43 1.53 19.77
CA VAL A 192 -3.06 2.54 18.78
C VAL A 192 -4.27 3.35 18.34
N SER A 193 -5.44 2.72 18.09
CA SER A 193 -6.62 3.47 17.67
C SER A 193 -7.18 4.35 18.80
N ALA A 194 -7.15 3.91 20.07
CA ALA A 194 -7.54 4.73 21.19
C ALA A 194 -6.62 5.96 21.36
N LEU A 195 -5.30 5.74 21.28
CA LEU A 195 -4.32 6.82 21.35
C LEU A 195 -4.50 7.81 20.18
N MET A 196 -4.68 7.30 18.96
CA MET A 196 -4.90 8.13 17.77
C MET A 196 -6.21 8.94 17.89
N LEU A 197 -7.30 8.35 18.38
CA LEU A 197 -8.55 9.08 18.65
C LEU A 197 -8.36 10.20 19.67
N LEU A 198 -7.60 9.94 20.74
CA LEU A 198 -7.29 10.96 21.73
C LEU A 198 -6.50 12.12 21.13
N ILE A 199 -5.42 11.82 20.39
CA ILE A 199 -4.57 12.83 19.76
C ILE A 199 -5.34 13.63 18.69
N THR A 200 -6.18 12.95 17.89
CA THR A 200 -6.93 13.59 16.81
C THR A 200 -8.28 14.17 17.24
N SER A 201 -8.66 14.06 18.52
CA SER A 201 -9.93 14.59 19.03
C SER A 201 -10.17 16.08 18.71
N PRO A 202 -9.18 17.00 18.77
CA PRO A 202 -9.38 18.38 18.35
C PRO A 202 -9.73 18.49 16.85
N ILE A 203 -9.11 17.65 16.01
CA ILE A 203 -9.40 17.58 14.55
C ILE A 203 -10.82 17.10 14.33
N PHE A 204 -11.28 16.09 15.09
CA PHE A 204 -12.67 15.63 15.04
C PHE A 204 -13.67 16.76 15.36
N LEU A 205 -13.40 17.55 16.38
CA LEU A 205 -14.25 18.66 16.76
C LEU A 205 -14.30 19.72 15.64
N VAL A 206 -13.15 20.16 15.16
CA VAL A 206 -13.06 21.17 14.09
C VAL A 206 -13.74 20.69 12.80
N ALA A 207 -13.47 19.46 12.38
CA ALA A 207 -14.09 18.89 11.19
C ALA A 207 -15.62 18.76 11.33
N SER A 208 -16.09 18.33 12.51
CA SER A 208 -17.54 18.22 12.82
C SER A 208 -18.22 19.56 12.75
N ILE A 209 -17.65 20.60 13.36
CA ILE A 209 -18.18 21.96 13.32
C ILE A 209 -18.19 22.49 11.87
N ALA A 210 -17.09 22.34 11.14
CA ALA A 210 -16.98 22.81 9.77
C ALA A 210 -18.01 22.16 8.83
N ILE A 211 -18.24 20.85 8.96
CA ILE A 211 -19.26 20.14 8.18
C ILE A 211 -20.66 20.63 8.56
N LYS A 212 -20.94 20.78 9.86
CA LYS A 212 -22.25 21.20 10.37
C LYS A 212 -22.59 22.62 10.00
N LEU A 213 -21.64 23.54 10.01
CA LEU A 213 -21.82 24.95 9.63
C LEU A 213 -22.00 25.13 8.11
N TYR A 214 -21.48 24.21 7.30
CA TYR A 214 -21.56 24.34 5.84
C TYR A 214 -23.00 24.20 5.31
N ASP A 215 -23.73 23.15 5.73
CA ASP A 215 -25.08 22.87 5.19
C ASP A 215 -26.06 22.29 6.23
N GLY A 216 -25.71 22.29 7.52
CA GLY A 216 -26.56 21.80 8.60
C GLY A 216 -26.78 20.28 8.65
N GLY A 217 -26.29 19.54 7.65
CA GLY A 217 -26.52 18.10 7.51
C GLY A 217 -25.73 17.22 8.51
N PRO A 218 -25.79 15.88 8.38
CA PRO A 218 -25.10 14.96 9.28
C PRO A 218 -23.59 15.07 9.12
N VAL A 219 -22.85 14.97 10.25
CA VAL A 219 -21.39 15.03 10.29
C VAL A 219 -20.76 13.76 9.72
N PHE A 220 -21.36 12.61 10.04
CA PHE A 220 -20.85 11.31 9.64
C PHE A 220 -21.65 10.73 8.47
N TYR A 221 -20.93 10.07 7.59
CA TYR A 221 -21.44 9.25 6.52
C TYR A 221 -21.18 7.78 6.84
N ARG A 222 -22.15 6.92 6.56
CA ARG A 222 -22.07 5.47 6.75
C ARG A 222 -22.30 4.76 5.44
N GLN A 223 -21.51 3.73 5.15
CA GLN A 223 -21.65 2.93 3.94
C GLN A 223 -21.40 1.46 4.23
N ALA A 224 -22.24 0.58 3.66
CA ALA A 224 -22.09 -0.85 3.79
C ALA A 224 -20.78 -1.35 3.13
N ARG A 225 -20.03 -2.16 3.87
CA ARG A 225 -18.74 -2.74 3.47
C ARG A 225 -18.64 -4.17 3.96
N CYS A 226 -17.87 -5.00 3.23
CA CYS A 226 -17.54 -6.36 3.64
C CYS A 226 -16.25 -6.36 4.49
N THR A 227 -16.26 -7.16 5.56
CA THR A 227 -15.11 -7.48 6.39
C THR A 227 -14.92 -8.99 6.48
N MET A 228 -14.18 -9.47 7.46
CA MET A 228 -13.85 -10.89 7.62
C MET A 228 -15.09 -11.81 7.53
N ASN A 229 -14.95 -12.90 6.78
CA ASN A 229 -15.99 -13.91 6.50
C ASN A 229 -17.23 -13.33 5.77
N GLY A 230 -17.06 -12.26 4.99
CA GLY A 230 -18.14 -11.64 4.25
C GLY A 230 -19.14 -10.85 5.12
N LYS A 231 -18.83 -10.67 6.43
CA LYS A 231 -19.73 -9.92 7.32
C LYS A 231 -19.86 -8.48 6.85
N VAL A 232 -21.08 -8.01 6.70
CA VAL A 232 -21.39 -6.62 6.34
C VAL A 232 -21.35 -5.74 7.58
N PHE A 233 -20.71 -4.59 7.50
CA PHE A 233 -20.73 -3.54 8.51
C PHE A 233 -20.82 -2.17 7.85
N TYR A 234 -21.18 -1.13 8.62
CA TYR A 234 -21.29 0.23 8.13
C TYR A 234 -20.08 1.03 8.55
N ILE A 235 -19.16 1.28 7.58
CA ILE A 235 -17.94 2.04 7.82
C ILE A 235 -18.24 3.51 8.15
N PHE A 236 -17.58 4.04 9.15
CA PHE A 236 -17.68 5.46 9.54
C PHE A 236 -16.72 6.33 8.74
N LYS A 237 -17.23 7.46 8.23
CA LYS A 237 -16.42 8.52 7.61
C LYS A 237 -16.97 9.89 7.96
N PHE A 238 -16.15 10.92 7.91
CA PHE A 238 -16.71 12.27 7.83
C PHE A 238 -17.41 12.46 6.48
N ARG A 239 -18.53 13.13 6.48
CA ARG A 239 -19.23 13.46 5.25
C ARG A 239 -18.44 14.50 4.47
N SER A 240 -18.02 14.14 3.28
CA SER A 240 -17.24 14.96 2.35
C SER A 240 -18.01 15.39 1.10
N MET A 241 -19.25 14.90 0.94
CA MET A 241 -20.13 15.20 -0.18
C MET A 241 -21.46 15.77 0.33
N ILE A 242 -22.22 16.40 -0.57
CA ILE A 242 -23.59 16.86 -0.29
C ILE A 242 -24.48 15.73 0.20
N VAL A 243 -25.55 16.05 0.96
CA VAL A 243 -26.41 15.05 1.62
C VAL A 243 -26.97 14.03 0.63
N ASP A 244 -27.30 14.49 -0.56
CA ASP A 244 -28.00 13.69 -1.59
C ASP A 244 -27.06 13.17 -2.70
N ALA A 245 -25.77 13.06 -2.43
CA ALA A 245 -24.75 12.71 -3.44
C ALA A 245 -24.97 11.35 -4.13
N GLU A 246 -25.70 10.41 -3.51
CA GLU A 246 -25.97 9.05 -4.05
C GLU A 246 -27.50 8.77 -4.09
N LYS A 247 -28.37 9.81 -4.27
CA LYS A 247 -29.84 9.63 -4.36
C LYS A 247 -30.29 8.63 -5.41
N ASP A 248 -29.55 8.53 -6.51
CA ASP A 248 -29.90 7.63 -7.62
C ASP A 248 -29.53 6.16 -7.36
N GLY A 249 -29.07 5.82 -6.15
CA GLY A 249 -28.67 4.46 -5.78
C GLY A 249 -27.47 3.91 -6.57
N LYS A 250 -26.91 4.67 -7.52
CA LYS A 250 -25.77 4.26 -8.32
C LYS A 250 -24.47 4.67 -7.64
N SER A 251 -23.71 3.67 -7.23
CA SER A 251 -22.36 3.83 -6.72
C SER A 251 -21.43 4.32 -7.83
N GLN A 252 -21.14 5.61 -7.87
CA GLN A 252 -20.14 6.16 -8.80
C GLN A 252 -18.86 6.56 -8.06
N PRO A 253 -17.69 6.09 -8.49
CA PRO A 253 -16.42 6.60 -7.98
C PRO A 253 -16.35 8.11 -8.16
N ALA A 254 -15.82 8.83 -7.18
CA ALA A 254 -15.60 10.25 -7.32
C ALA A 254 -14.57 10.53 -8.44
N ALA A 255 -14.94 11.39 -9.38
CA ALA A 255 -14.05 11.87 -10.42
C ALA A 255 -13.16 13.01 -9.90
N ASP A 256 -12.11 13.35 -10.67
CA ASP A 256 -11.37 14.60 -10.44
C ASP A 256 -12.34 15.77 -10.68
N HIS A 257 -12.43 16.69 -9.72
CA HIS A 257 -13.38 17.80 -9.71
C HIS A 257 -14.89 17.43 -9.65
N ASP A 258 -15.22 16.34 -8.93
CA ASP A 258 -16.60 15.91 -8.72
C ASP A 258 -17.43 17.04 -8.03
N PRO A 259 -18.52 17.54 -8.64
CA PRO A 259 -19.33 18.64 -8.09
C PRO A 259 -20.06 18.27 -6.79
N ARG A 260 -20.19 16.98 -6.48
CA ARG A 260 -20.82 16.50 -5.24
C ARG A 260 -19.92 16.71 -4.02
N ILE A 261 -18.62 16.99 -4.20
CA ILE A 261 -17.67 17.19 -3.11
C ILE A 261 -17.79 18.61 -2.57
N THR A 262 -18.07 18.75 -1.28
CA THR A 262 -18.14 20.06 -0.61
C THR A 262 -16.75 20.70 -0.49
N PRO A 263 -16.63 22.04 -0.36
CA PRO A 263 -15.33 22.69 -0.11
C PRO A 263 -14.60 22.14 1.11
N VAL A 264 -15.31 21.91 2.22
CA VAL A 264 -14.78 21.27 3.43
C VAL A 264 -14.37 19.83 3.12
N GLY A 265 -15.20 19.08 2.39
CA GLY A 265 -14.94 17.72 1.97
C GLY A 265 -13.70 17.59 1.09
N ARG A 266 -13.39 18.59 0.26
CA ARG A 266 -12.19 18.61 -0.57
C ARG A 266 -10.92 18.61 0.27
N ILE A 267 -10.89 19.43 1.33
CA ILE A 267 -9.76 19.47 2.27
C ILE A 267 -9.64 18.14 3.03
N LEU A 268 -10.76 17.64 3.56
CA LEU A 268 -10.78 16.37 4.31
C LEU A 268 -10.27 15.21 3.45
N ARG A 269 -10.70 15.10 2.19
CA ARG A 269 -10.26 14.05 1.25
C ARG A 269 -8.80 14.20 0.82
N ALA A 270 -8.33 15.42 0.56
CA ALA A 270 -6.94 15.69 0.19
C ALA A 270 -5.96 15.30 1.32
N THR A 271 -6.38 15.48 2.58
CA THR A 271 -5.60 15.15 3.77
C THR A 271 -5.90 13.76 4.35
N ARG A 272 -6.86 13.03 3.78
CA ARG A 272 -7.37 11.73 4.29
C ARG A 272 -7.99 11.82 5.70
N LEU A 273 -8.30 13.01 6.17
CA LEU A 273 -8.96 13.20 7.47
C LEU A 273 -10.41 12.70 7.46
N ASP A 274 -11.04 12.59 6.29
CA ASP A 274 -12.37 12.00 6.14
C ASP A 274 -12.43 10.52 6.59
N GLU A 275 -11.32 9.82 6.64
CA GLU A 275 -11.23 8.42 7.06
C GLU A 275 -10.90 8.24 8.55
N LEU A 276 -10.61 9.32 9.31
CA LEU A 276 -10.31 9.24 10.75
C LEU A 276 -11.41 8.54 11.58
N PRO A 277 -12.73 8.71 11.32
CA PRO A 277 -13.76 8.03 12.08
C PRO A 277 -13.69 6.50 12.00
N GLN A 278 -12.99 5.91 11.03
CA GLN A 278 -12.77 4.46 10.97
C GLN A 278 -11.95 3.92 12.16
N LEU A 279 -11.25 4.78 12.89
CA LEU A 279 -10.62 4.39 14.17
C LEU A 279 -11.65 3.84 15.17
N ILE A 280 -12.89 4.33 15.11
CA ILE A 280 -14.01 3.81 15.92
C ILE A 280 -14.38 2.38 15.47
N ASP A 281 -14.40 2.12 14.14
CA ASP A 281 -14.65 0.78 13.61
C ASP A 281 -13.57 -0.22 14.03
N ILE A 282 -12.31 0.25 14.19
CA ILE A 282 -11.23 -0.56 14.70
C ILE A 282 -11.43 -0.87 16.18
N LEU A 283 -11.82 0.10 17.00
CA LEU A 283 -12.10 -0.12 18.43
C LEU A 283 -13.26 -1.09 18.64
N ILE A 284 -14.33 -0.97 17.86
CA ILE A 284 -15.48 -1.89 17.90
C ILE A 284 -15.09 -3.31 17.44
N GLY A 285 -14.10 -3.42 16.53
CA GLY A 285 -13.60 -4.68 16.00
C GLY A 285 -14.11 -5.09 14.63
N ASN A 286 -14.80 -4.20 13.94
CA ASN A 286 -15.21 -4.40 12.56
C ASN A 286 -14.02 -4.32 11.61
N MET A 287 -13.01 -3.50 11.95
CA MET A 287 -11.80 -3.26 11.20
C MET A 287 -10.54 -3.53 12.03
N SER A 288 -9.40 -3.45 11.37
CA SER A 288 -8.04 -3.48 11.93
C SER A 288 -7.25 -2.28 11.41
N LEU A 289 -6.15 -1.91 12.05
CA LEU A 289 -5.23 -0.90 11.52
C LEU A 289 -4.66 -1.33 10.18
N VAL A 290 -4.18 -2.56 10.08
CA VAL A 290 -3.57 -3.11 8.88
C VAL A 290 -4.38 -4.29 8.37
N GLY A 291 -4.78 -4.21 7.11
CA GLY A 291 -5.56 -5.25 6.42
C GLY A 291 -5.96 -4.81 5.01
N PRO A 292 -6.60 -5.69 4.23
CA PRO A 292 -7.14 -5.31 2.93
C PRO A 292 -8.21 -4.24 3.09
N ARG A 293 -8.29 -3.29 2.14
CA ARG A 293 -9.31 -2.25 2.16
C ARG A 293 -10.70 -2.88 2.09
N PRO A 294 -11.63 -2.55 3.02
CA PRO A 294 -13.00 -3.05 2.96
C PRO A 294 -13.68 -2.53 1.69
N GLU A 295 -14.12 -3.42 0.83
CA GLU A 295 -14.84 -3.08 -0.40
C GLU A 295 -16.35 -2.99 -0.16
N ARG A 296 -17.08 -2.31 -1.07
CA ARG A 296 -18.55 -2.29 -1.10
C ARG A 296 -19.08 -3.69 -1.38
N VAL A 297 -20.26 -4.01 -0.87
CA VAL A 297 -20.89 -5.32 -1.05
C VAL A 297 -21.02 -5.65 -2.53
N GLU A 298 -21.56 -4.72 -3.32
CA GLU A 298 -21.78 -4.88 -4.76
C GLU A 298 -20.47 -5.10 -5.53
N HIS A 299 -19.37 -4.48 -5.05
CA HIS A 299 -18.05 -4.67 -5.68
C HIS A 299 -17.45 -6.03 -5.34
N VAL A 300 -17.66 -6.52 -4.11
CA VAL A 300 -17.20 -7.86 -3.71
C VAL A 300 -17.91 -8.91 -4.54
N GLU A 301 -19.23 -8.84 -4.67
CA GLU A 301 -20.04 -9.76 -5.48
C GLU A 301 -19.54 -9.78 -6.92
N LYS A 302 -19.47 -8.62 -7.58
CA LYS A 302 -19.00 -8.51 -8.95
C LYS A 302 -17.56 -9.02 -9.15
N TYR A 303 -16.66 -8.66 -8.23
CA TYR A 303 -15.26 -9.08 -8.36
C TYR A 303 -15.07 -10.57 -8.08
N THR A 304 -15.92 -11.18 -7.27
CA THR A 304 -15.91 -12.62 -7.01
C THR A 304 -16.48 -13.40 -8.20
N GLU A 305 -17.47 -12.84 -8.93
CA GLU A 305 -17.94 -13.42 -10.18
C GLU A 305 -16.81 -13.45 -11.25
N ASP A 306 -16.04 -12.36 -11.36
CA ASP A 306 -14.92 -12.25 -12.31
C ASP A 306 -13.69 -13.08 -11.86
N LEU A 307 -13.44 -13.19 -10.55
CA LEU A 307 -12.26 -13.79 -9.93
C LEU A 307 -12.63 -14.39 -8.57
N ALA A 308 -12.89 -15.70 -8.54
CA ALA A 308 -13.33 -16.41 -7.33
C ALA A 308 -12.37 -16.24 -6.14
N GLU A 309 -11.05 -16.15 -6.41
CA GLU A 309 -10.02 -15.94 -5.40
C GLU A 309 -10.12 -14.56 -4.70
N PHE A 310 -10.94 -13.64 -5.21
CA PHE A 310 -11.15 -12.34 -4.57
C PHE A 310 -11.71 -12.48 -3.15
N GLU A 311 -12.43 -13.56 -2.85
CA GLU A 311 -12.89 -13.93 -1.51
C GLU A 311 -11.75 -14.15 -0.52
N TYR A 312 -10.53 -14.51 -0.96
CA TYR A 312 -9.41 -14.72 -0.05
C TYR A 312 -9.07 -13.47 0.78
N ARG A 313 -9.43 -12.29 0.28
CA ARG A 313 -9.30 -11.03 1.03
C ARG A 313 -10.19 -10.97 2.26
N LEU A 314 -11.30 -11.71 2.25
CA LEU A 314 -12.27 -11.76 3.36
C LEU A 314 -11.87 -12.75 4.46
N LYS A 315 -10.74 -13.45 4.35
CA LYS A 315 -10.20 -14.32 5.41
C LYS A 315 -9.63 -13.54 6.59
N VAL A 316 -9.39 -12.24 6.41
CA VAL A 316 -8.87 -11.32 7.44
C VAL A 316 -9.76 -10.09 7.54
N ARG A 317 -9.67 -9.38 8.68
CA ARG A 317 -10.40 -8.12 8.85
C ARG A 317 -9.93 -7.06 7.87
N GLY A 318 -10.88 -6.28 7.38
CA GLY A 318 -10.56 -5.09 6.59
C GLY A 318 -9.71 -4.10 7.37
N GLY A 319 -8.76 -3.44 6.69
CA GLY A 319 -7.82 -2.50 7.31
C GLY A 319 -8.06 -1.05 6.93
N LEU A 320 -7.69 -0.14 7.85
CA LEU A 320 -7.58 1.30 7.58
C LEU A 320 -6.43 1.56 6.61
N THR A 321 -5.34 0.83 6.76
CA THR A 321 -4.20 0.83 5.85
C THR A 321 -3.83 -0.58 5.42
N GLY A 322 -3.11 -0.71 4.30
CA GLY A 322 -2.65 -1.99 3.76
C GLY A 322 -1.85 -1.78 2.48
N TYR A 323 -1.30 -2.85 1.94
CA TYR A 323 -0.45 -2.78 0.75
C TYR A 323 -1.13 -2.08 -0.43
N ALA A 324 -2.40 -2.41 -0.71
CA ALA A 324 -3.15 -1.79 -1.79
C ALA A 324 -3.36 -0.28 -1.60
N GLN A 325 -3.51 0.20 -0.35
CA GLN A 325 -3.65 1.63 -0.06
C GLN A 325 -2.32 2.39 -0.13
N ILE A 326 -1.20 1.72 0.20
CA ILE A 326 0.14 2.34 0.21
C ILE A 326 0.74 2.38 -1.19
N TYR A 327 0.61 1.30 -1.96
CA TYR A 327 1.26 1.13 -3.26
C TYR A 327 0.30 1.25 -4.44
N GLY A 328 -0.99 1.00 -4.25
CA GLY A 328 -2.02 1.08 -5.28
C GLY A 328 -2.44 2.52 -5.61
N LYS A 329 -3.02 2.68 -6.80
CA LYS A 329 -3.74 3.89 -7.22
C LYS A 329 -5.25 3.67 -7.11
N TYR A 330 -6.03 4.75 -7.22
CA TYR A 330 -7.50 4.69 -7.15
C TYR A 330 -8.15 3.74 -8.17
N ASN A 331 -7.54 3.56 -9.35
CA ASN A 331 -8.02 2.72 -10.45
C ASN A 331 -7.27 1.38 -10.54
N THR A 332 -6.92 0.79 -9.41
CA THR A 332 -6.27 -0.52 -9.37
C THR A 332 -7.28 -1.60 -9.76
N SER A 333 -6.90 -2.52 -10.68
CA SER A 333 -7.76 -3.63 -11.11
C SER A 333 -8.12 -4.57 -9.94
N PRO A 334 -9.21 -5.37 -10.03
CA PRO A 334 -9.52 -6.39 -9.03
C PRO A 334 -8.36 -7.36 -8.80
N TYR A 335 -7.68 -7.75 -9.86
CA TYR A 335 -6.51 -8.63 -9.83
C TYR A 335 -5.32 -7.97 -9.07
N ASP A 336 -4.97 -6.72 -9.38
CA ASP A 336 -3.94 -5.98 -8.66
C ASP A 336 -4.30 -5.75 -7.18
N LYS A 337 -5.60 -5.69 -6.84
CA LYS A 337 -6.06 -5.57 -5.45
C LYS A 337 -5.93 -6.88 -4.66
N LEU A 338 -5.95 -8.02 -5.35
CA LEU A 338 -5.78 -9.34 -4.75
C LEU A 338 -4.31 -9.63 -4.43
N GLN A 339 -3.39 -9.23 -5.30
CA GLN A 339 -1.93 -9.36 -5.12
C GLN A 339 -1.40 -8.43 -4.01
#